data_dff30d224d3e0c34a38abf8bef3834df
#
_entry.id   dff30d224d3e0c34a38abf8bef3834df
#
_cell.length_a   1.000
_cell.length_b   1.000
_cell.length_c   1.000
_cell.angle_alpha   90.00
_cell.angle_beta   90.00
_cell.angle_gamma   90.00
#
_symmetry.space_group_name_H-M   'P 1'
#
loop_
_entity.id
_entity.type
_entity.pdbx_description
1 polymer ?
#
loop_
_entity_poly.entity_id
_entity_poly.type
_entity_poly.pdbx_seq_one_letter_code
_entity_poly.pdbx_strand_id
1 'polypeptide(L)'
;MMTPELVKAALAANVAAALVEDIGNGDITAGLIPEDRLATARVITRDDMVMAGKLWVEATFMAVDPTLELQWLADEGQLVSAGSALFEIKGKARSLLTAERTALNFLQTLSATATHTREMTALISGTKARLLDTRKTLPGLRVAQKYAVLIGGGENHRMGLYDAFLIKENHIMAAGSIEAAVNTARTQAPGRMVEVEVESMSELDLALSAGADRIMLDNFSLEQMRDAVVHTAGRAALEASGGVNKTTLRAIAETGVDYIS
;
A
#
# COMPACT_ATOMS: atom_id res chain seq x y z
N MET A 1 -9.10 2.79 -7.61
CA MET A 1 -9.08 3.39 -6.26
C MET A 1 -9.44 2.34 -5.23
N MET A 2 -8.90 2.48 -4.02
CA MET A 2 -9.28 1.65 -2.87
C MET A 2 -10.73 1.90 -2.50
N THR A 3 -11.58 0.86 -2.52
CA THR A 3 -12.98 0.96 -2.08
C THR A 3 -13.22 0.05 -0.88
N PRO A 4 -14.23 0.35 -0.05
CA PRO A 4 -14.59 -0.53 1.08
C PRO A 4 -14.88 -1.96 0.66
N GLU A 5 -15.53 -2.17 -0.49
CA GLU A 5 -15.86 -3.49 -1.04
C GLU A 5 -14.58 -4.26 -1.42
N LEU A 6 -13.62 -3.58 -2.04
CA LEU A 6 -12.33 -4.18 -2.39
C LEU A 6 -11.56 -4.61 -1.15
N VAL A 7 -11.54 -3.77 -0.12
CA VAL A 7 -10.91 -4.10 1.18
C VAL A 7 -11.61 -5.29 1.82
N LYS A 8 -12.93 -5.29 1.88
CA LYS A 8 -13.71 -6.38 2.46
C LYS A 8 -13.48 -7.72 1.76
N ALA A 9 -13.45 -7.72 0.42
CA ALA A 9 -13.19 -8.92 -0.37
C ALA A 9 -11.76 -9.45 -0.14
N ALA A 10 -10.76 -8.57 -0.15
CA ALA A 10 -9.38 -8.94 0.11
C ALA A 10 -9.15 -9.44 1.54
N LEU A 11 -9.78 -8.79 2.52
CA LEU A 11 -9.74 -9.18 3.92
C LEU A 11 -10.22 -10.63 4.10
N ALA A 12 -11.39 -10.96 3.57
CA ALA A 12 -11.96 -12.31 3.67
C ALA A 12 -11.03 -13.36 3.03
N ALA A 13 -10.50 -13.07 1.82
CA ALA A 13 -9.60 -13.97 1.12
C ALA A 13 -8.26 -14.15 1.85
N ASN A 14 -7.67 -13.06 2.36
CA ASN A 14 -6.40 -13.10 3.07
C ASN A 14 -6.50 -13.90 4.36
N VAL A 15 -7.52 -13.63 5.18
CA VAL A 15 -7.73 -14.32 6.47
C VAL A 15 -7.99 -15.81 6.23
N ALA A 16 -8.86 -16.16 5.27
CA ALA A 16 -9.14 -17.55 4.97
C ALA A 16 -7.88 -18.32 4.54
N ALA A 17 -7.05 -17.73 3.65
CA ALA A 17 -5.82 -18.36 3.18
C ALA A 17 -4.80 -18.54 4.32
N ALA A 18 -4.62 -17.51 5.16
CA ALA A 18 -3.68 -17.55 6.27
C ALA A 18 -4.08 -18.55 7.37
N LEU A 19 -5.37 -18.66 7.68
CA LEU A 19 -5.86 -19.66 8.64
C LEU A 19 -5.75 -21.09 8.11
N VAL A 20 -5.97 -21.29 6.80
CA VAL A 20 -5.72 -22.61 6.17
C VAL A 20 -4.24 -22.98 6.23
N GLU A 21 -3.35 -22.03 6.01
CA GLU A 21 -1.89 -22.25 6.07
C GLU A 21 -1.45 -22.64 7.49
N ASP A 22 -1.95 -21.97 8.54
CA ASP A 22 -1.45 -22.10 9.90
C ASP A 22 -2.16 -23.21 10.69
N ILE A 23 -3.46 -23.39 10.51
CA ILE A 23 -4.28 -24.35 11.25
C ILE A 23 -4.33 -25.72 10.55
N GLY A 24 -4.40 -25.74 9.21
CA GLY A 24 -4.53 -26.98 8.45
C GLY A 24 -5.70 -27.84 8.92
N ASN A 25 -5.39 -29.07 9.36
CA ASN A 25 -6.38 -30.03 9.86
C ASN A 25 -6.72 -29.84 11.34
N GLY A 26 -6.14 -28.87 12.02
CA GLY A 26 -6.43 -28.54 13.42
C GLY A 26 -5.16 -28.23 14.23
N ASP A 27 -5.35 -27.42 15.27
CA ASP A 27 -4.28 -27.06 16.24
C ASP A 27 -4.11 -28.19 17.27
N ILE A 28 -3.11 -29.03 17.07
CA ILE A 28 -2.84 -30.17 17.96
C ILE A 28 -2.35 -29.72 19.34
N THR A 29 -1.69 -28.56 19.44
CA THR A 29 -1.15 -28.04 20.71
C THR A 29 -2.24 -27.42 21.57
N ALA A 30 -3.23 -26.75 20.98
CA ALA A 30 -4.38 -26.25 21.71
C ALA A 30 -5.17 -27.36 22.42
N GLY A 31 -5.15 -28.59 21.89
CA GLY A 31 -5.75 -29.77 22.52
C GLY A 31 -5.24 -30.09 23.91
N LEU A 32 -4.05 -29.59 24.31
CA LEU A 32 -3.47 -29.76 25.66
C LEU A 32 -4.19 -28.88 26.72
N ILE A 33 -4.98 -27.89 26.30
CA ILE A 33 -5.67 -26.95 27.19
C ILE A 33 -7.10 -27.46 27.39
N PRO A 34 -7.68 -27.41 28.61
CA PRO A 34 -9.11 -27.69 28.81
C PRO A 34 -10.01 -26.81 27.92
N GLU A 35 -11.09 -27.40 27.38
CA GLU A 35 -11.93 -26.73 26.37
C GLU A 35 -12.67 -25.50 26.93
N ASP A 36 -13.04 -25.55 28.20
CA ASP A 36 -13.75 -24.50 28.93
C ASP A 36 -12.82 -23.43 29.53
N ARG A 37 -11.51 -23.61 29.40
CA ARG A 37 -10.52 -22.68 29.97
C ARG A 37 -10.64 -21.30 29.33
N LEU A 38 -10.96 -20.29 30.12
CA LEU A 38 -10.95 -18.88 29.73
C LEU A 38 -9.58 -18.25 30.00
N ALA A 39 -9.19 -17.29 29.15
CA ALA A 39 -7.99 -16.49 29.29
C ALA A 39 -8.22 -15.06 28.81
N THR A 40 -7.31 -14.18 29.23
CA THR A 40 -7.15 -12.83 28.68
C THR A 40 -5.74 -12.68 28.19
N ALA A 41 -5.58 -12.23 26.98
CA ALA A 41 -4.28 -11.87 26.40
C ALA A 41 -4.20 -10.36 26.14
N ARG A 42 -3.01 -9.79 26.34
CA ARG A 42 -2.70 -8.40 26.01
C ARG A 42 -1.55 -8.38 25.02
N VAL A 43 -1.72 -7.66 23.92
CA VAL A 43 -0.68 -7.45 22.91
C VAL A 43 -0.04 -6.08 23.10
N ILE A 44 1.28 -6.06 23.13
CA ILE A 44 2.09 -4.85 23.23
C ILE A 44 3.02 -4.73 22.02
N THR A 45 3.36 -3.50 21.62
CA THR A 45 4.44 -3.28 20.67
C THR A 45 5.80 -3.18 21.39
N ARG A 46 6.87 -3.63 20.71
CA ARG A 46 8.26 -3.49 21.21
C ARG A 46 8.98 -2.32 20.56
N ASP A 47 8.45 -1.81 19.47
CA ASP A 47 9.01 -0.71 18.69
C ASP A 47 8.00 0.41 18.55
N ASP A 48 8.47 1.64 18.30
CA ASP A 48 7.61 2.74 17.86
C ASP A 48 7.02 2.38 16.49
N MET A 49 5.72 2.56 16.33
CA MET A 49 5.03 2.16 15.10
C MET A 49 3.79 3.00 14.81
N VAL A 50 3.40 3.01 13.55
CA VAL A 50 2.05 3.42 13.13
C VAL A 50 1.16 2.18 13.16
N MET A 51 0.10 2.23 13.95
CA MET A 51 -0.87 1.15 14.06
C MET A 51 -1.62 0.95 12.74
N ALA A 52 -1.57 -0.24 12.15
CA ALA A 52 -2.33 -0.57 10.96
C ALA A 52 -2.70 -2.06 10.91
N GLY A 53 -3.91 -2.36 10.42
CA GLY A 53 -4.37 -3.72 10.22
C GLY A 53 -5.39 -4.22 11.24
N LYS A 54 -6.06 -3.34 11.99
CA LYS A 54 -7.12 -3.70 12.94
C LYS A 54 -8.16 -4.63 12.30
N LEU A 55 -8.60 -4.32 11.08
CA LEU A 55 -9.59 -5.12 10.35
C LEU A 55 -9.13 -6.58 10.15
N TRP A 56 -7.86 -6.80 9.80
CA TRP A 56 -7.31 -8.16 9.60
C TRP A 56 -7.17 -8.92 10.91
N VAL A 57 -6.76 -8.23 11.99
CA VAL A 57 -6.69 -8.82 13.33
C VAL A 57 -8.06 -9.26 13.82
N GLU A 58 -9.05 -8.36 13.77
CA GLU A 58 -10.43 -8.66 14.16
C GLU A 58 -11.00 -9.84 13.36
N ALA A 59 -10.88 -9.77 12.03
CA ALA A 59 -11.40 -10.82 11.16
C ALA A 59 -10.73 -12.18 11.43
N THR A 60 -9.43 -12.20 11.77
CA THR A 60 -8.73 -13.43 12.10
C THR A 60 -9.26 -14.06 13.39
N PHE A 61 -9.39 -13.29 14.47
CA PHE A 61 -9.93 -13.78 15.72
C PHE A 61 -11.40 -14.22 15.58
N MET A 62 -12.23 -13.41 14.92
CA MET A 62 -13.64 -13.72 14.71
C MET A 62 -13.87 -14.93 13.80
N ALA A 63 -12.96 -15.20 12.85
CA ALA A 63 -13.04 -16.39 12.00
C ALA A 63 -12.73 -17.68 12.76
N VAL A 64 -11.88 -17.61 13.80
CA VAL A 64 -11.58 -18.77 14.67
C VAL A 64 -12.67 -18.98 15.71
N ASP A 65 -13.10 -17.92 16.38
CA ASP A 65 -14.15 -17.99 17.40
C ASP A 65 -14.87 -16.64 17.53
N PRO A 66 -16.12 -16.53 17.05
CA PRO A 66 -16.88 -15.28 17.11
C PRO A 66 -17.32 -14.85 18.51
N THR A 67 -17.07 -15.68 19.55
CA THR A 67 -17.37 -15.35 20.94
C THR A 67 -16.23 -14.61 21.65
N LEU A 68 -15.09 -14.41 20.98
CA LEU A 68 -13.97 -13.67 21.53
C LEU A 68 -14.31 -12.17 21.67
N GLU A 69 -13.93 -11.59 22.81
CA GLU A 69 -14.13 -10.17 23.11
C GLU A 69 -12.82 -9.41 22.92
N LEU A 70 -12.70 -8.61 21.85
CA LEU A 70 -11.52 -7.82 21.54
C LEU A 70 -11.76 -6.35 21.88
N GLN A 71 -10.85 -5.76 22.66
CA GLN A 71 -10.85 -4.35 23.04
C GLN A 71 -9.56 -3.67 22.55
N TRP A 72 -9.71 -2.74 21.62
CA TRP A 72 -8.58 -1.92 21.14
C TRP A 72 -8.19 -0.85 22.17
N LEU A 73 -6.89 -0.65 22.32
CA LEU A 73 -6.26 0.37 23.15
C LEU A 73 -5.46 1.39 22.32
N ALA A 74 -5.33 1.12 21.01
CA ALA A 74 -4.75 2.03 20.03
C ALA A 74 -5.65 2.11 18.81
N ASP A 75 -5.65 3.28 18.15
CA ASP A 75 -6.45 3.53 16.95
C ASP A 75 -5.66 3.27 15.66
N GLU A 76 -6.40 2.94 14.59
CA GLU A 76 -5.83 2.81 13.25
C GLU A 76 -5.17 4.13 12.84
N GLY A 77 -3.91 4.07 12.38
CA GLY A 77 -3.12 5.25 12.02
C GLY A 77 -2.46 5.99 13.18
N GLN A 78 -2.72 5.59 14.42
CA GLN A 78 -2.09 6.18 15.60
C GLN A 78 -0.59 5.85 15.64
N LEU A 79 0.24 6.85 15.96
CA LEU A 79 1.63 6.63 16.32
C LEU A 79 1.68 6.10 17.75
N VAL A 80 2.21 4.91 17.94
CA VAL A 80 2.25 4.20 19.21
C VAL A 80 3.71 3.98 19.61
N SER A 81 4.05 4.33 20.85
CA SER A 81 5.41 4.15 21.37
C SER A 81 5.67 2.73 21.82
N ALA A 82 6.94 2.32 21.78
CA ALA A 82 7.42 1.06 22.30
C ALA A 82 6.95 0.81 23.76
N GLY A 83 6.57 -0.43 24.07
CA GLY A 83 6.00 -0.82 25.35
C GLY A 83 4.52 -0.58 25.55
N SER A 84 3.85 0.13 24.61
CA SER A 84 2.41 0.39 24.71
C SER A 84 1.59 -0.84 24.37
N ALA A 85 0.44 -0.98 25.05
CA ALA A 85 -0.55 -1.99 24.73
C ALA A 85 -1.38 -1.56 23.50
N LEU A 86 -1.58 -2.51 22.57
CA LEU A 86 -2.34 -2.30 21.35
C LEU A 86 -3.80 -2.74 21.51
N PHE A 87 -4.01 -3.90 22.12
CA PHE A 87 -5.34 -4.42 22.42
C PHE A 87 -5.30 -5.49 23.51
N GLU A 88 -6.46 -5.75 24.09
CA GLU A 88 -6.74 -6.91 24.93
C GLU A 88 -7.79 -7.78 24.26
N ILE A 89 -7.69 -9.09 24.48
CA ILE A 89 -8.68 -10.05 23.99
C ILE A 89 -8.96 -11.11 25.03
N LYS A 90 -10.26 -11.47 25.18
CA LYS A 90 -10.78 -12.41 26.18
C LYS A 90 -11.60 -13.49 25.51
N GLY A 91 -11.55 -14.68 26.06
CA GLY A 91 -12.38 -15.80 25.66
C GLY A 91 -11.72 -17.14 25.90
N LYS A 92 -12.07 -18.17 25.11
CA LYS A 92 -11.51 -19.51 25.24
C LYS A 92 -10.02 -19.50 24.92
N ALA A 93 -9.21 -20.02 25.84
CA ALA A 93 -7.74 -20.04 25.71
C ALA A 93 -7.27 -20.75 24.44
N ARG A 94 -7.96 -21.86 24.04
CA ARG A 94 -7.67 -22.55 22.77
C ARG A 94 -7.82 -21.61 21.57
N SER A 95 -8.97 -20.94 21.47
CA SER A 95 -9.29 -20.03 20.36
C SER A 95 -8.30 -18.86 20.27
N LEU A 96 -7.92 -18.29 21.43
CA LEU A 96 -6.93 -17.21 21.50
C LEU A 96 -5.59 -17.65 20.92
N LEU A 97 -5.06 -18.79 21.34
CA LEU A 97 -3.76 -19.30 20.93
C LEU A 97 -3.75 -19.73 19.45
N THR A 98 -4.85 -20.35 18.99
CA THR A 98 -4.98 -20.78 17.60
C THR A 98 -4.98 -19.58 16.61
N ALA A 99 -5.62 -18.46 16.99
CA ALA A 99 -5.71 -17.28 16.12
C ALA A 99 -4.50 -16.35 16.22
N GLU A 100 -3.77 -16.37 17.34
CA GLU A 100 -2.77 -15.37 17.73
C GLU A 100 -1.71 -15.15 16.64
N ARG A 101 -1.07 -16.21 16.17
CA ARG A 101 0.08 -16.07 15.24
C ARG A 101 -0.33 -15.41 13.94
N THR A 102 -1.42 -15.87 13.35
CA THR A 102 -1.97 -15.32 12.11
C THR A 102 -2.39 -13.85 12.29
N ALA A 103 -3.09 -13.51 13.38
CA ALA A 103 -3.49 -12.14 13.68
C ALA A 103 -2.28 -11.21 13.84
N LEU A 104 -1.26 -11.64 14.61
CA LEU A 104 -0.04 -10.85 14.81
C LEU A 104 0.79 -10.72 13.53
N ASN A 105 0.81 -11.71 12.65
CA ASN A 105 1.49 -11.61 11.36
C ASN A 105 0.89 -10.51 10.48
N PHE A 106 -0.44 -10.41 10.41
CA PHE A 106 -1.10 -9.30 9.71
C PHE A 106 -0.77 -7.96 10.37
N LEU A 107 -0.91 -7.86 11.69
CA LEU A 107 -0.65 -6.64 12.43
C LEU A 107 0.78 -6.13 12.19
N GLN A 108 1.78 -6.98 12.34
CA GLN A 108 3.19 -6.64 12.16
C GLN A 108 3.50 -6.22 10.73
N THR A 109 3.01 -6.96 9.74
CA THR A 109 3.26 -6.68 8.32
C THR A 109 2.65 -5.35 7.90
N LEU A 110 1.41 -5.08 8.29
CA LEU A 110 0.69 -3.87 7.89
C LEU A 110 1.18 -2.65 8.66
N SER A 111 1.46 -2.79 9.96
CA SER A 111 2.03 -1.70 10.75
C SER A 111 3.45 -1.34 10.30
N ALA A 112 4.28 -2.32 9.93
CA ALA A 112 5.60 -2.04 9.36
C ALA A 112 5.50 -1.25 8.05
N THR A 113 4.57 -1.61 7.16
CA THR A 113 4.31 -0.88 5.92
C THR A 113 3.84 0.55 6.21
N ALA A 114 2.89 0.74 7.12
CA ALA A 114 2.38 2.05 7.49
C ALA A 114 3.45 2.92 8.17
N THR A 115 4.26 2.34 9.05
CA THR A 115 5.36 3.03 9.74
C THR A 115 6.41 3.52 8.75
N HIS A 116 6.86 2.64 7.84
CA HIS A 116 7.81 3.02 6.80
C HIS A 116 7.24 4.12 5.88
N THR A 117 5.97 4.01 5.50
CA THR A 117 5.31 5.05 4.70
C THR A 117 5.26 6.38 5.44
N ARG A 118 4.94 6.39 6.74
CA ARG A 118 4.93 7.60 7.58
C ARG A 118 6.31 8.25 7.65
N GLU A 119 7.37 7.46 7.80
CA GLU A 119 8.74 7.96 7.78
C GLU A 119 9.07 8.63 6.44
N MET A 120 8.71 8.00 5.33
CA MET A 120 8.97 8.54 4.00
C MET A 120 8.15 9.80 3.73
N THR A 121 6.87 9.82 4.07
CA THR A 121 6.01 11.02 3.88
C THR A 121 6.45 12.20 4.75
N ALA A 122 6.99 11.95 5.95
CA ALA A 122 7.55 13.00 6.79
C ALA A 122 8.74 13.71 6.13
N LEU A 123 9.57 13.00 5.35
CA LEU A 123 10.71 13.59 4.64
C LEU A 123 10.31 14.60 3.56
N ILE A 124 9.11 14.47 2.98
CA ILE A 124 8.60 15.38 1.95
C ILE A 124 7.60 16.42 2.48
N SER A 125 7.45 16.48 3.80
CA SER A 125 6.56 17.46 4.43
C SER A 125 6.92 18.90 4.02
N GLY A 126 5.90 19.73 3.74
CA GLY A 126 6.08 21.10 3.27
C GLY A 126 6.37 21.23 1.77
N THR A 127 6.40 20.15 1.01
CA THR A 127 6.39 20.16 -0.46
C THR A 127 5.00 19.81 -0.99
N LYS A 128 4.76 19.99 -2.30
CA LYS A 128 3.49 19.55 -2.92
C LYS A 128 3.49 18.06 -3.29
N ALA A 129 4.67 17.43 -3.30
CA ALA A 129 4.83 16.05 -3.74
C ALA A 129 4.09 15.06 -2.81
N ARG A 130 3.50 14.03 -3.39
CA ARG A 130 2.82 12.94 -2.70
C ARG A 130 3.54 11.62 -2.98
N LEU A 131 3.71 10.83 -1.93
CA LEU A 131 4.34 9.51 -2.04
C LEU A 131 3.32 8.49 -2.53
N LEU A 132 3.65 7.78 -3.60
CA LEU A 132 2.84 6.69 -4.15
C LEU A 132 3.43 5.33 -3.78
N ASP A 133 2.56 4.37 -3.57
CA ASP A 133 2.94 2.96 -3.60
C ASP A 133 3.12 2.44 -5.04
N THR A 134 3.45 1.17 -5.18
CA THR A 134 3.59 0.52 -6.48
C THR A 134 2.87 -0.83 -6.51
N ARG A 135 3.03 -1.59 -7.61
CA ARG A 135 2.61 -3.00 -7.69
C ARG A 135 3.66 -3.98 -7.16
N LYS A 136 4.79 -3.51 -6.64
CA LYS A 136 5.85 -4.32 -6.02
C LYS A 136 5.46 -4.67 -4.58
N THR A 137 4.45 -5.54 -4.44
CA THR A 137 3.84 -5.94 -3.16
C THR A 137 4.06 -7.43 -2.92
N LEU A 138 3.88 -7.86 -1.67
CA LEU A 138 3.81 -9.29 -1.35
C LEU A 138 2.66 -9.94 -2.14
N PRO A 139 2.90 -11.09 -2.80
CA PRO A 139 1.84 -11.81 -3.50
C PRO A 139 0.65 -12.10 -2.56
N GLY A 140 -0.57 -11.87 -3.07
CA GLY A 140 -1.80 -12.05 -2.30
C GLY A 140 -2.15 -10.93 -1.33
N LEU A 141 -1.18 -10.10 -0.87
CA LEU A 141 -1.39 -9.05 0.14
C LEU A 141 -1.45 -7.62 -0.43
N ARG A 142 -1.58 -7.45 -1.75
CA ARG A 142 -1.51 -6.10 -2.36
C ARG A 142 -2.53 -5.11 -1.78
N VAL A 143 -3.78 -5.51 -1.65
CA VAL A 143 -4.83 -4.63 -1.12
C VAL A 143 -4.52 -4.26 0.33
N ALA A 144 -4.10 -5.22 1.15
CA ALA A 144 -3.72 -4.99 2.54
C ALA A 144 -2.52 -4.05 2.67
N GLN A 145 -1.45 -4.26 1.88
CA GLN A 145 -0.29 -3.38 1.92
C GLN A 145 -0.60 -1.97 1.38
N LYS A 146 -1.37 -1.86 0.30
CA LYS A 146 -1.80 -0.54 -0.21
C LYS A 146 -2.74 0.18 0.77
N TYR A 147 -3.58 -0.55 1.50
CA TYR A 147 -4.34 0.00 2.63
C TYR A 147 -3.40 0.56 3.70
N ALA A 148 -2.38 -0.19 4.11
CA ALA A 148 -1.40 0.26 5.09
C ALA A 148 -0.60 1.50 4.63
N VAL A 149 -0.34 1.64 3.31
CA VAL A 149 0.25 2.86 2.75
C VAL A 149 -0.64 4.08 2.96
N LEU A 150 -1.96 3.96 2.74
CA LEU A 150 -2.90 5.05 3.05
C LEU A 150 -2.89 5.42 4.54
N ILE A 151 -2.87 4.42 5.41
CA ILE A 151 -2.78 4.62 6.87
C ILE A 151 -1.48 5.34 7.26
N GLY A 152 -0.38 5.05 6.57
CA GLY A 152 0.91 5.73 6.74
C GLY A 152 0.95 7.16 6.19
N GLY A 153 -0.07 7.60 5.42
CA GLY A 153 -0.17 8.93 4.83
C GLY A 153 0.37 9.03 3.41
N GLY A 154 0.66 7.90 2.75
CA GLY A 154 0.92 7.84 1.31
C GLY A 154 -0.37 7.76 0.49
N GLU A 155 -0.24 7.65 -0.83
CA GLU A 155 -1.35 7.48 -1.76
C GLU A 155 -1.17 6.21 -2.59
N ASN A 156 -2.26 5.73 -3.17
CA ASN A 156 -2.20 4.53 -4.01
C ASN A 156 -1.99 4.90 -5.49
N HIS A 157 -0.98 4.31 -6.10
CA HIS A 157 -0.92 4.12 -7.54
C HIS A 157 -1.95 3.05 -7.96
N ARG A 158 -2.08 2.75 -9.25
CA ARG A 158 -3.02 1.73 -9.77
C ARG A 158 -2.96 0.43 -8.94
N MET A 159 -4.13 -0.17 -8.72
CA MET A 159 -4.29 -1.40 -7.95
C MET A 159 -3.77 -2.63 -8.70
N GLY A 160 -3.96 -2.64 -10.03
CA GLY A 160 -3.60 -3.75 -10.86
C GLY A 160 -3.35 -3.36 -12.32
N LEU A 161 -3.54 -4.32 -13.22
CA LEU A 161 -3.43 -4.08 -14.67
C LEU A 161 -4.75 -3.62 -15.29
N TYR A 162 -5.80 -3.52 -14.48
CA TYR A 162 -7.19 -3.36 -14.92
C TYR A 162 -7.79 -1.97 -14.62
N ASP A 163 -7.13 -1.14 -13.81
CA ASP A 163 -7.74 0.11 -13.32
C ASP A 163 -7.12 1.40 -13.89
N ALA A 164 -5.87 1.34 -14.39
CA ALA A 164 -5.24 2.43 -15.11
C ALA A 164 -4.19 1.91 -16.10
N PHE A 165 -3.95 2.66 -17.18
CA PHE A 165 -2.82 2.39 -18.06
C PHE A 165 -1.52 2.96 -17.48
N LEU A 166 -0.45 2.20 -17.59
CA LEU A 166 0.93 2.66 -17.49
C LEU A 166 1.64 2.17 -18.75
N ILE A 167 1.81 3.07 -19.69
CA ILE A 167 2.44 2.84 -20.99
C ILE A 167 3.94 2.97 -20.79
N LYS A 168 4.68 1.93 -21.14
CA LYS A 168 6.12 1.82 -21.00
C LYS A 168 6.78 1.63 -22.36
N GLU A 169 8.11 1.72 -22.42
CA GLU A 169 8.92 1.54 -23.62
C GLU A 169 8.41 0.39 -24.52
N ASN A 170 8.23 -0.80 -23.97
CA ASN A 170 7.76 -1.97 -24.74
C ASN A 170 6.38 -1.76 -25.37
N HIS A 171 5.49 -1.04 -24.69
CA HIS A 171 4.16 -0.73 -25.23
C HIS A 171 4.25 0.30 -26.34
N ILE A 172 5.14 1.32 -26.21
CA ILE A 172 5.40 2.36 -27.19
C ILE A 172 5.97 1.73 -28.45
N MET A 173 6.97 0.85 -28.31
CA MET A 173 7.57 0.12 -29.44
C MET A 173 6.53 -0.70 -30.19
N ALA A 174 5.68 -1.43 -29.48
CA ALA A 174 4.66 -2.28 -30.08
C ALA A 174 3.55 -1.46 -30.78
N ALA A 175 3.20 -0.28 -30.25
CA ALA A 175 2.21 0.62 -30.84
C ALA A 175 2.77 1.50 -31.96
N GLY A 176 4.09 1.63 -32.06
CA GLY A 176 4.80 2.45 -33.04
C GLY A 176 5.11 3.87 -32.60
N SER A 177 4.35 4.45 -31.65
CA SER A 177 4.61 5.76 -31.07
C SER A 177 3.88 5.96 -29.74
N ILE A 178 4.29 6.96 -28.93
CA ILE A 178 3.58 7.39 -27.72
C ILE A 178 2.14 7.81 -28.05
N GLU A 179 1.96 8.61 -29.12
CA GLU A 179 0.66 9.08 -29.58
C GLU A 179 -0.28 7.90 -29.92
N ALA A 180 0.22 6.94 -30.70
CA ALA A 180 -0.57 5.75 -31.06
C ALA A 180 -0.95 4.91 -29.83
N ALA A 181 -0.05 4.74 -28.85
CA ALA A 181 -0.29 4.02 -27.64
C ALA A 181 -1.35 4.72 -26.76
N VAL A 182 -1.26 6.04 -26.58
CA VAL A 182 -2.23 6.84 -25.80
C VAL A 182 -3.61 6.83 -26.47
N ASN A 183 -3.69 7.03 -27.79
CA ASN A 183 -4.95 7.01 -28.54
C ASN A 183 -5.62 5.62 -28.47
N THR A 184 -4.84 4.55 -28.54
CA THR A 184 -5.32 3.19 -28.38
C THR A 184 -5.87 2.97 -26.97
N ALA A 185 -5.16 3.41 -25.92
CA ALA A 185 -5.61 3.31 -24.54
C ALA A 185 -6.94 4.06 -24.30
N ARG A 186 -7.06 5.29 -24.83
CA ARG A 186 -8.30 6.09 -24.76
C ARG A 186 -9.48 5.41 -25.44
N THR A 187 -9.24 4.72 -26.57
CA THR A 187 -10.26 4.01 -27.31
C THR A 187 -10.69 2.71 -26.61
N GLN A 188 -9.72 1.96 -26.06
CA GLN A 188 -10.00 0.68 -25.41
C GLN A 188 -10.75 0.83 -24.08
N ALA A 189 -10.43 1.86 -23.29
CA ALA A 189 -11.08 2.08 -21.99
C ALA A 189 -11.29 3.58 -21.73
N PRO A 190 -12.32 4.19 -22.31
CA PRO A 190 -12.64 5.59 -22.13
C PRO A 190 -12.80 5.95 -20.64
N GLY A 191 -12.17 7.06 -20.23
CA GLY A 191 -12.24 7.56 -18.85
C GLY A 191 -11.26 6.88 -17.86
N ARG A 192 -10.49 5.88 -18.31
CA ARG A 192 -9.37 5.37 -17.50
C ARG A 192 -8.19 6.31 -17.58
N MET A 193 -7.50 6.48 -16.45
CA MET A 193 -6.25 7.24 -16.39
C MET A 193 -5.20 6.62 -17.31
N VAL A 194 -4.54 7.46 -18.10
CA VAL A 194 -3.43 7.07 -18.97
C VAL A 194 -2.16 7.74 -18.47
N GLU A 195 -1.26 6.94 -18.00
CA GLU A 195 0.09 7.32 -17.59
C GLU A 195 1.10 6.82 -18.61
N VAL A 196 2.11 7.65 -18.92
CA VAL A 196 3.20 7.32 -19.85
C VAL A 196 4.53 7.47 -19.11
N GLU A 197 5.34 6.42 -19.12
CA GLU A 197 6.72 6.44 -18.65
C GLU A 197 7.61 6.99 -19.75
N VAL A 198 8.44 7.99 -19.44
CA VAL A 198 9.34 8.68 -20.38
C VAL A 198 10.75 8.77 -19.81
N GLU A 199 11.76 8.69 -20.68
CA GLU A 199 13.18 8.72 -20.33
C GLU A 199 13.89 9.98 -20.83
N SER A 200 13.18 10.87 -21.55
CA SER A 200 13.75 12.10 -22.13
C SER A 200 12.73 13.23 -22.20
N MET A 201 13.24 14.48 -22.27
CA MET A 201 12.41 15.67 -22.48
C MET A 201 11.64 15.63 -23.81
N SER A 202 12.21 15.00 -24.85
CA SER A 202 11.50 14.82 -26.14
C SER A 202 10.30 13.87 -26.03
N GLU A 203 10.41 12.81 -25.25
CA GLU A 203 9.29 11.90 -24.96
C GLU A 203 8.24 12.56 -24.07
N LEU A 204 8.67 13.42 -23.11
CA LEU A 204 7.76 14.25 -22.32
C LEU A 204 6.89 15.12 -23.22
N ASP A 205 7.48 15.78 -24.24
CA ASP A 205 6.73 16.59 -25.21
C ASP A 205 5.71 15.76 -26.00
N LEU A 206 6.09 14.57 -26.43
CA LEU A 206 5.20 13.66 -27.14
C LEU A 206 4.05 13.17 -26.23
N ALA A 207 4.33 12.83 -24.97
CA ALA A 207 3.31 12.39 -24.02
C ALA A 207 2.33 13.53 -23.67
N LEU A 208 2.83 14.76 -23.49
CA LEU A 208 2.00 15.95 -23.29
C LEU A 208 1.10 16.23 -24.50
N SER A 209 1.67 16.14 -25.70
CA SER A 209 0.94 16.38 -26.97
C SER A 209 -0.13 15.33 -27.21
N ALA A 210 0.13 14.07 -26.79
CA ALA A 210 -0.81 12.97 -26.87
C ALA A 210 -1.91 13.05 -25.80
N GLY A 211 -1.82 13.95 -24.81
CA GLY A 211 -2.82 14.14 -23.76
C GLY A 211 -2.78 13.07 -22.67
N ALA A 212 -1.59 12.64 -22.25
CA ALA A 212 -1.42 11.80 -21.08
C ALA A 212 -1.93 12.52 -19.82
N ASP A 213 -2.59 11.80 -18.90
CA ASP A 213 -3.10 12.37 -17.63
C ASP A 213 -1.97 12.53 -16.61
N ARG A 214 -1.02 11.58 -16.62
CA ARG A 214 0.18 11.58 -15.79
C ARG A 214 1.37 11.15 -16.64
N ILE A 215 2.54 11.69 -16.33
CA ILE A 215 3.78 11.33 -17.01
C ILE A 215 4.80 10.97 -15.94
N MET A 216 5.33 9.75 -16.02
CA MET A 216 6.36 9.25 -15.13
C MET A 216 7.74 9.57 -15.73
N LEU A 217 8.53 10.35 -15.01
CA LEU A 217 9.89 10.71 -15.34
C LEU A 217 10.82 9.60 -14.81
N ASP A 218 11.25 8.68 -15.68
CA ASP A 218 12.09 7.55 -15.25
C ASP A 218 13.56 7.93 -15.28
N ASN A 219 14.21 7.85 -14.13
CA ASN A 219 15.63 8.13 -13.92
C ASN A 219 16.10 9.55 -14.37
N PHE A 220 15.24 10.55 -14.36
CA PHE A 220 15.62 11.94 -14.61
C PHE A 220 16.53 12.46 -13.50
N SER A 221 17.51 13.31 -13.86
CA SER A 221 18.25 14.07 -12.88
C SER A 221 17.37 15.15 -12.21
N LEU A 222 17.79 15.65 -11.04
CA LEU A 222 17.06 16.73 -10.36
C LEU A 222 16.90 18.00 -11.22
N GLU A 223 17.86 18.29 -12.08
CA GLU A 223 17.82 19.41 -13.02
C GLU A 223 16.76 19.14 -14.10
N GLN A 224 16.81 17.98 -14.74
CA GLN A 224 15.80 17.57 -15.73
C GLN A 224 14.38 17.53 -15.14
N MET A 225 14.22 17.10 -13.87
CA MET A 225 12.90 17.13 -13.20
C MET A 225 12.38 18.57 -13.05
N ARG A 226 13.24 19.54 -12.67
CA ARG A 226 12.84 20.96 -12.58
C ARG A 226 12.45 21.51 -13.94
N ASP A 227 13.24 21.22 -14.97
CA ASP A 227 12.95 21.61 -16.35
C ASP A 227 11.63 21.02 -16.82
N ALA A 228 11.39 19.73 -16.54
CA ALA A 228 10.14 19.04 -16.85
C ALA A 228 8.93 19.68 -16.14
N VAL A 229 9.06 20.08 -14.86
CA VAL A 229 8.00 20.78 -14.12
C VAL A 229 7.65 22.12 -14.75
N VAL A 230 8.67 22.95 -15.06
CA VAL A 230 8.49 24.25 -15.72
C VAL A 230 7.87 24.06 -17.11
N HIS A 231 8.41 23.12 -17.89
CA HIS A 231 7.96 22.85 -19.25
C HIS A 231 6.52 22.29 -19.29
N THR A 232 6.17 21.38 -18.38
CA THR A 232 4.81 20.80 -18.31
C THR A 232 3.77 21.86 -17.95
N ALA A 233 4.11 22.82 -17.11
CA ALA A 233 3.24 23.95 -16.72
C ALA A 233 1.80 23.52 -16.32
N GLY A 234 1.68 22.37 -15.62
CA GLY A 234 0.40 21.84 -15.13
C GLY A 234 -0.49 21.17 -16.19
N ARG A 235 -0.02 20.92 -17.41
CA ARG A 235 -0.79 20.23 -18.47
C ARG A 235 -1.02 18.76 -18.18
N ALA A 236 -0.14 18.12 -17.41
CA ALA A 236 -0.27 16.77 -16.89
C ALA A 236 0.33 16.71 -15.48
N ALA A 237 -0.04 15.71 -14.68
CA ALA A 237 0.65 15.44 -13.44
C ALA A 237 2.02 14.78 -13.71
N LEU A 238 3.05 15.11 -12.93
CA LEU A 238 4.37 14.53 -13.05
C LEU A 238 4.67 13.61 -11.88
N GLU A 239 5.12 12.39 -12.19
CA GLU A 239 5.59 11.40 -11.24
C GLU A 239 7.10 11.18 -11.44
N ALA A 240 7.88 11.29 -10.36
CA ALA A 240 9.29 10.93 -10.38
C ALA A 240 9.46 9.47 -9.98
N SER A 241 10.21 8.70 -10.76
CA SER A 241 10.55 7.30 -10.52
C SER A 241 12.03 7.04 -10.79
N GLY A 242 12.59 6.01 -10.14
CA GLY A 242 14.00 5.64 -10.25
C GLY A 242 14.89 6.29 -9.18
N GLY A 243 15.73 5.47 -8.53
CA GLY A 243 16.70 5.92 -7.54
C GLY A 243 16.12 6.52 -6.25
N VAL A 244 14.83 6.35 -5.98
CA VAL A 244 14.14 6.91 -4.81
C VAL A 244 14.49 6.14 -3.54
N ASN A 245 14.98 6.85 -2.54
CA ASN A 245 15.28 6.32 -1.22
C ASN A 245 15.25 7.46 -0.17
N LYS A 246 15.46 7.13 1.12
CA LYS A 246 15.40 8.12 2.23
C LYS A 246 16.33 9.32 2.03
N THR A 247 17.46 9.15 1.33
CA THR A 247 18.45 10.24 1.14
C THR A 247 18.15 11.10 -0.09
N THR A 248 17.48 10.56 -1.11
CA THR A 248 17.17 11.29 -2.36
C THR A 248 15.77 11.91 -2.36
N LEU A 249 14.83 11.35 -1.58
CA LEU A 249 13.41 11.66 -1.62
C LEU A 249 13.13 13.16 -1.43
N ARG A 250 13.79 13.82 -0.47
CA ARG A 250 13.59 15.25 -0.19
C ARG A 250 13.98 16.12 -1.39
N ALA A 251 15.14 15.87 -1.96
CA ALA A 251 15.64 16.62 -3.11
C ALA A 251 14.75 16.45 -4.35
N ILE A 252 14.21 15.23 -4.56
CA ILE A 252 13.25 14.95 -5.62
C ILE A 252 11.95 15.74 -5.37
N ALA A 253 11.40 15.71 -4.17
CA ALA A 253 10.17 16.45 -3.84
C ALA A 253 10.31 17.97 -4.03
N GLU A 254 11.50 18.53 -3.79
CA GLU A 254 11.79 19.95 -3.97
C GLU A 254 11.97 20.36 -5.45
N THR A 255 12.01 19.42 -6.40
CA THR A 255 11.98 19.75 -7.83
C THR A 255 10.62 20.28 -8.27
N GLY A 256 9.57 20.01 -7.51
CA GLY A 256 8.23 20.43 -7.81
C GLY A 256 7.40 19.41 -8.59
N VAL A 257 7.79 18.13 -8.66
CA VAL A 257 6.95 17.04 -9.16
C VAL A 257 5.72 16.85 -8.27
N ASP A 258 4.65 16.25 -8.81
CA ASP A 258 3.40 16.04 -8.08
C ASP A 258 3.42 14.74 -7.27
N TYR A 259 4.08 13.72 -7.81
CA TYR A 259 4.15 12.38 -7.23
C TYR A 259 5.57 11.81 -7.25
N ILE A 260 5.84 10.89 -6.32
CA ILE A 260 7.09 10.13 -6.24
C ILE A 260 6.75 8.67 -5.93
N SER A 261 7.30 7.71 -6.71
CA SER A 261 7.09 6.27 -6.49
C SER A 261 8.40 5.47 -6.41
#